data_b03a397da8d2e071f9bfa5c949f28ce4
#
_entry.id   b03a397da8d2e071f9bfa5c949f28ce4
#
_cell.length_a   1.000
_cell.length_b   1.000
_cell.length_c   1.000
_cell.angle_alpha   90.00
_cell.angle_beta   90.00
_cell.angle_gamma   90.00
#
_symmetry.space_group_name_H-M   'P 1'
#
loop_
_entity.id
_entity.type
_entity.pdbx_description
1 polymer ?
#
loop_
_entity_poly.entity_id
_entity_poly.type
_entity_poly.pdbx_seq_one_letter_code
_entity_poly.pdbx_strand_id
1 'polypeptide(L)'
;MIDAQRELAERLGDQLPADWRVAYAANPRHRFLPDQVWKSVDEPVERSRDPAGWLAYAYSDESVITQLHDGAAGSEHGYPISSSCSMPAVVFTMLGHLDTHVGQRVLEIGTGTGWNVALLAHRLGDEQVVSVEVDPAVAEAARRNLAGLGRRPLVVTSDGARGYPPGAPYDRVIATCSVHTVPYPWVAQTRPGGIILTPWGTTFDNSALLRLTVDDSGQRALGRIVDWAAFMRLRAQRPVIPDEPDDFDTIAARSTTDIDLADFLGEQARFRIGLHLPDCRLTWELGTDGYLDTLWLLAPHAWASVHDKIVRQAGTRRLWDEAAAGYTWWNQAGRPHRDRYGVTVTPDHQWVWLDDPAHPIPTTAGSA
;
A
#
# COMPACT_ATOMS: atom_id res chain seq x y z
N MET A 1 -16.25 -4.40 -25.30
CA MET A 1 -15.64 -5.08 -24.13
C MET A 1 -14.28 -5.70 -24.44
N ILE A 2 -14.18 -6.57 -25.45
CA ILE A 2 -12.89 -7.16 -25.89
C ILE A 2 -11.93 -6.05 -26.37
N ASP A 3 -12.45 -5.04 -27.03
CA ASP A 3 -11.64 -3.92 -27.53
C ASP A 3 -11.06 -3.08 -26.38
N ALA A 4 -11.85 -2.71 -25.37
CA ALA A 4 -11.35 -1.94 -24.22
C ALA A 4 -10.26 -2.67 -23.42
N GLN A 5 -10.40 -3.99 -23.28
CA GLN A 5 -9.36 -4.82 -22.64
C GLN A 5 -8.08 -4.86 -23.47
N ARG A 6 -8.19 -4.97 -24.79
CA ARG A 6 -7.05 -4.95 -25.71
C ARG A 6 -6.37 -3.59 -25.72
N GLU A 7 -7.15 -2.51 -25.78
CA GLU A 7 -6.64 -1.14 -25.73
C GLU A 7 -5.88 -0.86 -24.44
N LEU A 8 -6.36 -1.36 -23.30
CA LEU A 8 -5.62 -1.25 -22.04
C LEU A 8 -4.31 -2.05 -22.10
N ALA A 9 -4.32 -3.28 -22.65
CA ALA A 9 -3.09 -4.07 -22.82
C ALA A 9 -2.06 -3.36 -23.73
N GLU A 10 -2.51 -2.68 -24.77
CA GLU A 10 -1.65 -1.89 -25.65
C GLU A 10 -1.06 -0.67 -24.92
N ARG A 11 -1.87 0.04 -24.10
CA ARG A 11 -1.39 1.17 -23.28
C ARG A 11 -0.40 0.74 -22.22
N LEU A 12 -0.60 -0.40 -21.57
CA LEU A 12 0.33 -0.96 -20.58
C LEU A 12 1.67 -1.35 -21.21
N GLY A 13 1.68 -1.77 -22.47
CA GLY A 13 2.91 -2.08 -23.21
C GLY A 13 3.80 -3.06 -22.46
N ASP A 14 5.02 -2.62 -22.10
CA ASP A 14 6.01 -3.42 -21.37
C ASP A 14 5.66 -3.62 -19.88
N GLN A 15 4.77 -2.79 -19.32
CA GLN A 15 4.28 -2.96 -17.95
C GLN A 15 3.39 -4.21 -17.81
N LEU A 16 2.85 -4.76 -18.91
CA LEU A 16 2.18 -6.06 -18.94
C LEU A 16 3.18 -7.13 -19.43
N PRO A 17 3.87 -7.86 -18.54
CA PRO A 17 4.88 -8.83 -18.92
C PRO A 17 4.31 -9.93 -19.83
N ALA A 18 5.11 -10.41 -20.75
CA ALA A 18 4.65 -11.37 -21.80
C ALA A 18 4.03 -12.63 -21.21
N ASP A 19 4.55 -13.12 -20.10
CA ASP A 19 4.08 -14.31 -19.40
C ASP A 19 2.78 -14.12 -18.60
N TRP A 20 2.31 -12.87 -18.43
CA TRP A 20 1.01 -12.54 -17.82
C TRP A 20 -0.09 -12.21 -18.84
N ARG A 21 0.25 -12.04 -20.13
CA ARG A 21 -0.73 -11.63 -21.16
C ARG A 21 -1.88 -12.61 -21.33
N VAL A 22 -1.61 -13.91 -21.24
CA VAL A 22 -2.65 -14.96 -21.34
C VAL A 22 -3.57 -14.90 -20.12
N ALA A 23 -3.01 -14.77 -18.91
CA ALA A 23 -3.78 -14.63 -17.68
C ALA A 23 -4.65 -13.34 -17.72
N TYR A 24 -4.10 -12.21 -18.18
CA TYR A 24 -4.84 -10.97 -18.35
C TYR A 24 -6.02 -11.12 -19.32
N ALA A 25 -5.79 -11.72 -20.48
CA ALA A 25 -6.83 -11.90 -21.49
C ALA A 25 -7.99 -12.80 -20.99
N ALA A 26 -7.68 -13.82 -20.20
CA ALA A 26 -8.63 -14.77 -19.68
C ALA A 26 -9.43 -14.25 -18.45
N ASN A 27 -8.98 -13.17 -17.82
CA ASN A 27 -9.60 -12.62 -16.61
C ASN A 27 -10.00 -11.15 -16.82
N PRO A 28 -11.08 -10.87 -17.59
CA PRO A 28 -11.51 -9.51 -17.92
C PRO A 28 -11.87 -8.71 -16.66
N ARG A 29 -11.19 -7.58 -16.44
CA ARG A 29 -11.26 -6.79 -15.21
C ARG A 29 -12.68 -6.38 -14.82
N HIS A 30 -13.53 -6.01 -15.79
CA HIS A 30 -14.92 -5.63 -15.56
C HIS A 30 -15.78 -6.74 -14.92
N ARG A 31 -15.36 -8.01 -14.99
CA ARG A 31 -16.08 -9.14 -14.36
C ARG A 31 -15.87 -9.19 -12.85
N PHE A 32 -14.94 -8.42 -12.33
CA PHE A 32 -14.59 -8.32 -10.92
C PHE A 32 -15.12 -7.06 -10.25
N LEU A 33 -15.81 -6.20 -11.00
CA LEU A 33 -16.31 -4.93 -10.48
C LEU A 33 -17.83 -4.99 -10.23
N PRO A 34 -18.31 -4.41 -9.12
CA PRO A 34 -19.74 -4.25 -8.88
C PRO A 34 -20.36 -3.23 -9.84
N ASP A 35 -21.68 -3.19 -9.93
CA ASP A 35 -22.40 -2.23 -10.77
C ASP A 35 -22.16 -0.78 -10.33
N GLN A 36 -21.96 -0.52 -9.06
CA GLN A 36 -21.55 0.78 -8.54
C GLN A 36 -20.08 0.74 -8.10
N VAL A 37 -19.31 1.68 -8.59
CA VAL A 37 -17.91 1.96 -8.24
C VAL A 37 -17.72 3.44 -7.99
N TRP A 38 -16.56 3.85 -7.49
CA TRP A 38 -16.28 5.27 -7.21
C TRP A 38 -14.93 5.67 -7.78
N LYS A 39 -14.82 6.91 -8.31
CA LYS A 39 -13.52 7.51 -8.66
C LYS A 39 -12.89 8.20 -7.46
N SER A 40 -13.73 8.83 -6.63
CA SER A 40 -13.40 9.39 -5.33
C SER A 40 -14.55 9.09 -4.36
N VAL A 41 -14.42 9.44 -3.09
CA VAL A 41 -15.50 9.23 -2.10
C VAL A 41 -16.82 9.89 -2.48
N ASP A 42 -16.78 10.97 -3.25
CA ASP A 42 -17.94 11.80 -3.63
C ASP A 42 -18.34 11.61 -5.11
N GLU A 43 -17.64 10.75 -5.87
CA GLU A 43 -17.89 10.58 -7.30
C GLU A 43 -18.25 9.13 -7.66
N PRO A 44 -19.51 8.70 -7.44
CA PRO A 44 -19.98 7.39 -7.80
C PRO A 44 -20.16 7.24 -9.33
N VAL A 45 -19.86 6.06 -9.84
CA VAL A 45 -20.09 5.66 -11.23
C VAL A 45 -20.96 4.41 -11.23
N GLU A 46 -22.18 4.52 -11.75
CA GLU A 46 -23.15 3.42 -11.79
C GLU A 46 -23.30 2.88 -13.21
N ARG A 47 -23.09 1.58 -13.36
CA ARG A 47 -23.20 0.88 -14.64
C ARG A 47 -24.58 1.01 -15.29
N SER A 48 -25.65 1.06 -14.48
CA SER A 48 -27.03 1.21 -14.95
C SER A 48 -27.32 2.59 -15.55
N ARG A 49 -26.62 3.65 -15.08
CA ARG A 49 -26.81 5.04 -15.51
C ARG A 49 -25.87 5.40 -16.68
N ASP A 50 -24.62 4.97 -16.60
CA ASP A 50 -23.60 5.20 -17.63
C ASP A 50 -22.79 3.92 -17.89
N PRO A 51 -23.33 2.97 -18.68
CA PRO A 51 -22.60 1.74 -19.00
C PRO A 51 -21.29 1.96 -19.75
N ALA A 52 -21.21 3.01 -20.57
CA ALA A 52 -20.01 3.31 -21.34
C ALA A 52 -18.90 3.91 -20.47
N GLY A 53 -19.22 4.91 -19.67
CA GLY A 53 -18.27 5.51 -18.72
C GLY A 53 -17.81 4.52 -17.66
N TRP A 54 -18.72 3.69 -17.13
CA TRP A 54 -18.35 2.63 -16.21
C TRP A 54 -17.35 1.63 -16.83
N LEU A 55 -17.59 1.22 -18.09
CA LEU A 55 -16.70 0.30 -18.81
C LEU A 55 -15.35 0.95 -19.11
N ALA A 56 -15.35 2.22 -19.53
CA ALA A 56 -14.12 2.97 -19.77
C ALA A 56 -13.28 3.08 -18.49
N TYR A 57 -13.93 3.34 -17.33
CA TYR A 57 -13.26 3.37 -16.04
C TYR A 57 -12.78 1.97 -15.61
N ALA A 58 -13.56 0.91 -15.86
CA ALA A 58 -13.12 -0.46 -15.59
C ALA A 58 -11.83 -0.84 -16.32
N TYR A 59 -11.56 -0.22 -17.48
CA TYR A 59 -10.38 -0.45 -18.30
C TYR A 59 -9.46 0.78 -18.39
N SER A 60 -9.54 1.70 -17.41
CA SER A 60 -8.49 2.69 -17.19
C SER A 60 -7.31 2.05 -16.44
N ASP A 61 -6.13 2.68 -16.54
CA ASP A 61 -4.98 2.33 -15.69
C ASP A 61 -5.04 3.10 -14.37
N GLU A 62 -6.16 2.92 -13.67
CA GLU A 62 -6.45 3.53 -12.38
C GLU A 62 -6.98 2.49 -11.39
N SER A 63 -6.89 2.80 -10.10
CA SER A 63 -7.54 2.04 -9.05
C SER A 63 -9.03 2.31 -9.06
N VAL A 64 -9.87 1.27 -9.13
CA VAL A 64 -11.33 1.39 -9.11
C VAL A 64 -11.83 1.10 -7.71
N ILE A 65 -12.36 2.10 -7.00
CA ILE A 65 -12.88 1.94 -5.65
C ILE A 65 -14.18 1.14 -5.69
N THR A 66 -14.29 0.11 -4.84
CA THR A 66 -15.41 -0.82 -4.81
C THR A 66 -16.13 -0.91 -3.46
N GLN A 67 -15.54 -0.31 -2.42
CA GLN A 67 -16.17 -0.20 -1.10
C GLN A 67 -15.65 1.05 -0.38
N LEU A 68 -16.57 1.77 0.27
CA LEU A 68 -16.28 2.87 1.17
C LEU A 68 -16.65 2.47 2.61
N HIS A 69 -15.99 3.07 3.59
CA HIS A 69 -16.33 3.01 5.03
C HIS A 69 -16.55 1.59 5.57
N ASP A 70 -15.75 0.61 5.12
CA ASP A 70 -15.89 -0.81 5.47
C ASP A 70 -17.29 -1.40 5.20
N GLY A 71 -18.01 -0.84 4.21
CA GLY A 71 -19.37 -1.24 3.86
C GLY A 71 -20.47 -0.73 4.81
N ALA A 72 -20.13 0.08 5.81
CA ALA A 72 -21.11 0.68 6.71
C ALA A 72 -21.79 1.90 6.05
N ALA A 73 -23.12 1.88 5.95
CA ALA A 73 -23.88 3.00 5.44
C ALA A 73 -23.84 4.18 6.44
N GLY A 74 -23.44 5.36 5.97
CA GLY A 74 -23.53 6.62 6.74
C GLY A 74 -22.51 6.76 7.86
N SER A 75 -21.38 6.06 7.85
CA SER A 75 -20.33 6.30 8.83
C SER A 75 -19.52 7.53 8.43
N GLU A 76 -19.62 8.59 9.20
CA GLU A 76 -18.71 9.75 9.13
C GLU A 76 -17.32 9.42 9.71
N HIS A 77 -17.17 8.25 10.32
CA HIS A 77 -15.99 7.80 11.01
C HIS A 77 -15.45 6.51 10.35
N GLY A 78 -14.22 6.53 9.90
CA GLY A 78 -13.55 5.38 9.33
C GLY A 78 -12.68 5.73 8.12
N TYR A 79 -11.94 4.74 7.65
CA TYR A 79 -11.16 4.89 6.41
C TYR A 79 -12.12 5.08 5.23
N PRO A 80 -12.07 6.21 4.53
CA PRO A 80 -13.04 6.52 3.48
C PRO A 80 -13.04 5.47 2.37
N ILE A 81 -11.86 4.92 2.00
CA ILE A 81 -11.73 3.87 0.98
C ILE A 81 -11.31 2.58 1.64
N SER A 82 -12.11 1.51 1.51
CA SER A 82 -11.89 0.23 2.20
C SER A 82 -11.69 -0.98 1.29
N SER A 83 -12.10 -0.93 0.01
CA SER A 83 -11.77 -1.92 -1.02
C SER A 83 -11.69 -1.28 -2.41
N SER A 84 -10.80 -1.81 -3.25
CA SER A 84 -10.67 -1.41 -4.66
C SER A 84 -10.20 -2.57 -5.54
N CYS A 85 -10.44 -2.45 -6.84
CA CYS A 85 -9.71 -3.22 -7.84
C CYS A 85 -8.48 -2.40 -8.23
N SER A 86 -7.31 -2.88 -7.91
CA SER A 86 -6.06 -2.14 -8.02
C SER A 86 -5.75 -1.71 -9.47
N MET A 87 -4.94 -0.65 -9.59
CA MET A 87 -4.40 -0.13 -10.85
C MET A 87 -3.63 -1.22 -11.61
N PRO A 88 -3.96 -1.49 -12.87
CA PRO A 88 -3.36 -2.58 -13.65
C PRO A 88 -1.83 -2.54 -13.72
N ALA A 89 -1.23 -1.39 -14.00
CA ALA A 89 0.22 -1.25 -14.07
C ALA A 89 0.90 -1.68 -12.75
N VAL A 90 0.36 -1.26 -11.59
CA VAL A 90 0.89 -1.64 -10.28
C VAL A 90 0.74 -3.14 -10.02
N VAL A 91 -0.41 -3.74 -10.41
CA VAL A 91 -0.62 -5.20 -10.30
C VAL A 91 0.44 -5.96 -11.06
N PHE A 92 0.71 -5.60 -12.32
CA PHE A 92 1.70 -6.32 -13.14
C PHE A 92 3.14 -6.03 -12.71
N THR A 93 3.45 -4.84 -12.22
CA THR A 93 4.72 -4.54 -11.57
C THR A 93 4.95 -5.46 -10.37
N MET A 94 3.94 -5.59 -9.49
CA MET A 94 4.02 -6.48 -8.33
C MET A 94 4.15 -7.95 -8.73
N LEU A 95 3.38 -8.41 -9.71
CA LEU A 95 3.47 -9.78 -10.20
C LEU A 95 4.83 -10.09 -10.86
N GLY A 96 5.46 -9.10 -11.49
CA GLY A 96 6.83 -9.19 -11.99
C GLY A 96 7.84 -9.36 -10.85
N HIS A 97 7.76 -8.54 -9.80
CA HIS A 97 8.64 -8.64 -8.63
C HIS A 97 8.39 -9.89 -7.78
N LEU A 98 7.17 -10.45 -7.82
CA LEU A 98 6.84 -11.70 -7.12
C LEU A 98 7.57 -12.90 -7.73
N ASP A 99 7.86 -12.87 -9.02
CA ASP A 99 8.67 -13.86 -9.73
C ASP A 99 8.14 -15.30 -9.52
N THR A 100 6.88 -15.53 -9.95
CA THR A 100 6.22 -16.83 -9.80
C THR A 100 6.52 -17.80 -10.94
N HIS A 101 6.67 -19.07 -10.58
CA HIS A 101 6.86 -20.18 -11.52
C HIS A 101 5.81 -21.27 -11.33
N VAL A 102 5.52 -22.03 -12.39
CA VAL A 102 4.58 -23.16 -12.34
C VAL A 102 4.98 -24.14 -11.23
N GLY A 103 3.99 -24.61 -10.48
CA GLY A 103 4.18 -25.52 -9.34
C GLY A 103 4.41 -24.83 -8.00
N GLN A 104 4.58 -23.50 -7.98
CA GLN A 104 4.73 -22.75 -6.74
C GLN A 104 3.38 -22.48 -6.07
N ARG A 105 3.40 -22.50 -4.72
CA ARG A 105 2.27 -22.12 -3.87
C ARG A 105 2.36 -20.67 -3.46
N VAL A 106 1.25 -19.96 -3.62
CA VAL A 106 1.14 -18.53 -3.33
C VAL A 106 0.09 -18.26 -2.26
N LEU A 107 0.45 -17.43 -1.28
CA LEU A 107 -0.48 -16.80 -0.35
C LEU A 107 -0.67 -15.35 -0.77
N GLU A 108 -1.90 -14.96 -1.03
CA GLU A 108 -2.29 -13.56 -1.21
C GLU A 108 -2.96 -13.03 0.06
N ILE A 109 -2.61 -11.81 0.47
CA ILE A 109 -3.22 -11.09 1.59
C ILE A 109 -3.97 -9.87 1.03
N GLY A 110 -5.30 -9.87 1.19
CA GLY A 110 -6.19 -8.86 0.63
C GLY A 110 -6.77 -9.31 -0.71
N THR A 111 -7.81 -10.15 -0.70
CA THR A 111 -8.46 -10.64 -1.92
C THR A 111 -9.12 -9.51 -2.72
N GLY A 112 -9.75 -8.55 -2.01
CA GLY A 112 -10.51 -7.47 -2.63
C GLY A 112 -11.55 -8.01 -3.61
N THR A 113 -11.54 -7.53 -4.84
CA THR A 113 -12.48 -7.98 -5.88
C THR A 113 -12.23 -9.38 -6.41
N GLY A 114 -11.05 -9.97 -6.13
CA GLY A 114 -10.61 -11.28 -6.64
C GLY A 114 -9.86 -11.23 -7.97
N TRP A 115 -9.58 -10.05 -8.53
CA TRP A 115 -8.92 -9.97 -9.84
C TRP A 115 -7.46 -10.45 -9.79
N ASN A 116 -6.68 -10.03 -8.79
CA ASN A 116 -5.29 -10.46 -8.67
C ASN A 116 -5.18 -11.98 -8.40
N VAL A 117 -6.02 -12.51 -7.50
CA VAL A 117 -6.06 -13.96 -7.26
C VAL A 117 -6.46 -14.75 -8.52
N ALA A 118 -7.34 -14.21 -9.38
CA ALA A 118 -7.70 -14.83 -10.64
C ALA A 118 -6.53 -14.89 -11.63
N LEU A 119 -5.72 -13.85 -11.69
CA LEU A 119 -4.48 -13.82 -12.49
C LEU A 119 -3.49 -14.88 -12.00
N LEU A 120 -3.25 -14.94 -10.69
CA LEU A 120 -2.38 -15.94 -10.06
C LEU A 120 -2.91 -17.37 -10.30
N ALA A 121 -4.19 -17.63 -10.07
CA ALA A 121 -4.81 -18.93 -10.27
C ALA A 121 -4.82 -19.37 -11.74
N HIS A 122 -4.92 -18.42 -12.66
CA HIS A 122 -4.78 -18.73 -14.08
C HIS A 122 -3.38 -19.26 -14.44
N ARG A 123 -2.36 -18.64 -13.87
CA ARG A 123 -0.95 -18.96 -14.16
C ARG A 123 -0.47 -20.21 -13.46
N LEU A 124 -0.92 -20.44 -12.22
CA LEU A 124 -0.35 -21.46 -11.33
C LEU A 124 -1.27 -22.69 -11.13
N GLY A 125 -2.56 -22.55 -11.37
CA GLY A 125 -3.60 -23.51 -10.96
C GLY A 125 -4.32 -23.02 -9.71
N ASP A 126 -5.63 -23.30 -9.65
CA ASP A 126 -6.50 -22.84 -8.55
C ASP A 126 -6.03 -23.40 -7.18
N GLU A 127 -5.53 -24.63 -7.16
CA GLU A 127 -5.06 -25.34 -5.95
C GLU A 127 -3.74 -24.80 -5.41
N GLN A 128 -3.01 -24.01 -6.18
CA GLN A 128 -1.73 -23.42 -5.78
C GLN A 128 -1.91 -22.03 -5.12
N VAL A 129 -3.11 -21.47 -5.14
CA VAL A 129 -3.36 -20.12 -4.65
C VAL A 129 -4.33 -20.11 -3.48
N VAL A 130 -3.88 -19.55 -2.37
CA VAL A 130 -4.71 -19.21 -1.21
C VAL A 130 -4.79 -17.70 -1.11
N SER A 131 -5.97 -17.14 -0.91
CA SER A 131 -6.18 -15.72 -0.70
C SER A 131 -6.96 -15.46 0.59
N VAL A 132 -6.55 -14.45 1.36
CA VAL A 132 -7.15 -14.11 2.66
C VAL A 132 -7.77 -12.72 2.57
N GLU A 133 -9.04 -12.62 2.94
CA GLU A 133 -9.82 -11.39 3.01
C GLU A 133 -10.43 -11.21 4.39
N VAL A 134 -10.28 -10.03 4.98
CA VAL A 134 -10.81 -9.76 6.32
C VAL A 134 -12.30 -9.44 6.30
N ASP A 135 -12.80 -8.87 5.21
CA ASP A 135 -14.21 -8.51 5.06
C ASP A 135 -15.03 -9.64 4.48
N PRO A 136 -16.03 -10.18 5.24
CA PRO A 136 -16.85 -11.31 4.77
C PRO A 136 -17.63 -11.00 3.48
N ALA A 137 -18.14 -9.77 3.33
CA ALA A 137 -18.94 -9.38 2.16
C ALA A 137 -18.07 -9.27 0.90
N VAL A 138 -16.87 -8.71 1.05
CA VAL A 138 -15.86 -8.61 -0.02
C VAL A 138 -15.38 -10.02 -0.41
N ALA A 139 -15.06 -10.87 0.56
CA ALA A 139 -14.66 -12.26 0.31
C ALA A 139 -15.71 -13.06 -0.46
N GLU A 140 -16.98 -12.88 -0.09
CA GLU A 140 -18.09 -13.58 -0.77
C GLU A 140 -18.32 -13.04 -2.18
N ALA A 141 -18.16 -11.72 -2.41
CA ALA A 141 -18.20 -11.13 -3.73
C ALA A 141 -17.05 -11.66 -4.61
N ALA A 142 -15.84 -11.75 -4.07
CA ALA A 142 -14.70 -12.31 -4.78
C ALA A 142 -14.91 -13.77 -5.19
N ARG A 143 -15.45 -14.62 -4.29
CA ARG A 143 -15.78 -16.01 -4.61
C ARG A 143 -16.78 -16.12 -5.76
N ARG A 144 -17.83 -15.25 -5.78
CA ARG A 144 -18.80 -15.20 -6.88
C ARG A 144 -18.15 -14.77 -8.19
N ASN A 145 -17.30 -13.74 -8.17
CA ASN A 145 -16.58 -13.26 -9.35
C ASN A 145 -15.71 -14.36 -9.95
N LEU A 146 -14.93 -15.05 -9.11
CA LEU A 146 -14.07 -16.16 -9.50
C LEU A 146 -14.87 -17.33 -10.08
N ALA A 147 -15.94 -17.75 -9.38
CA ALA A 147 -16.82 -18.83 -9.83
C ALA A 147 -17.48 -18.50 -11.19
N GLY A 148 -17.82 -17.23 -11.42
CA GLY A 148 -18.36 -16.74 -12.70
C GLY A 148 -17.40 -16.89 -13.90
N LEU A 149 -16.11 -17.12 -13.63
CA LEU A 149 -15.06 -17.43 -14.62
C LEU A 149 -14.59 -18.89 -14.56
N GLY A 150 -15.28 -19.74 -13.79
CA GLY A 150 -14.90 -21.14 -13.61
C GLY A 150 -13.67 -21.36 -12.72
N ARG A 151 -13.25 -20.34 -11.94
CA ARG A 151 -12.12 -20.39 -11.02
C ARG A 151 -12.57 -20.73 -9.60
N ARG A 152 -11.76 -21.49 -8.87
CA ARG A 152 -12.05 -21.89 -7.49
C ARG A 152 -10.80 -21.95 -6.59
N PRO A 153 -9.93 -20.93 -6.59
CA PRO A 153 -8.87 -20.86 -5.60
C PRO A 153 -9.47 -20.76 -4.20
N LEU A 154 -8.72 -21.12 -3.19
CA LEU A 154 -9.18 -21.04 -1.80
C LEU A 154 -9.18 -19.58 -1.32
N VAL A 155 -10.36 -18.99 -1.15
CA VAL A 155 -10.53 -17.67 -0.54
C VAL A 155 -11.00 -17.86 0.91
N VAL A 156 -10.19 -17.41 1.87
CA VAL A 156 -10.42 -17.55 3.32
C VAL A 156 -10.84 -16.21 3.89
N THR A 157 -11.93 -16.19 4.67
CA THR A 157 -12.31 -14.98 5.43
C THR A 157 -11.61 -15.01 6.78
N SER A 158 -10.57 -14.19 6.96
CA SER A 158 -9.75 -14.11 8.16
C SER A 158 -8.92 -12.84 8.20
N ASP A 159 -8.29 -12.56 9.36
CA ASP A 159 -7.30 -11.50 9.48
C ASP A 159 -6.02 -11.87 8.71
N GLY A 160 -5.70 -11.05 7.71
CA GLY A 160 -4.53 -11.22 6.85
C GLY A 160 -3.19 -11.16 7.58
N ALA A 161 -3.11 -10.50 8.75
CA ALA A 161 -1.89 -10.49 9.56
C ALA A 161 -1.47 -11.90 10.03
N ARG A 162 -2.41 -12.81 10.13
CA ARG A 162 -2.16 -14.22 10.53
C ARG A 162 -1.70 -15.11 9.38
N GLY A 163 -1.82 -14.64 8.12
CA GLY A 163 -1.65 -15.50 6.96
C GLY A 163 -2.68 -16.65 6.93
N TYR A 164 -2.24 -17.80 6.43
CA TYR A 164 -3.06 -19.03 6.46
C TYR A 164 -2.18 -20.27 6.71
N PRO A 165 -1.92 -20.61 7.98
CA PRO A 165 -1.04 -21.72 8.35
C PRO A 165 -1.38 -23.09 7.74
N PRO A 166 -2.69 -23.48 7.57
CA PRO A 166 -3.01 -24.77 6.98
C PRO A 166 -2.53 -24.97 5.54
N GLY A 167 -2.22 -23.87 4.83
CA GLY A 167 -1.68 -23.89 3.47
C GLY A 167 -0.16 -23.82 3.39
N ALA A 168 0.55 -23.59 4.51
CA ALA A 168 2.00 -23.44 4.55
C ALA A 168 2.74 -24.80 4.30
N PRO A 169 4.01 -24.76 3.85
CA PRO A 169 4.77 -23.56 3.50
C PRO A 169 4.41 -23.02 2.10
N TYR A 170 4.58 -21.70 1.93
CA TYR A 170 4.39 -21.00 0.66
C TYR A 170 5.74 -20.68 0.00
N ASP A 171 5.77 -20.71 -1.33
CA ASP A 171 6.89 -20.23 -2.12
C ASP A 171 6.92 -18.70 -2.20
N ARG A 172 5.73 -18.12 -2.23
CA ARG A 172 5.52 -16.68 -2.39
C ARG A 172 4.39 -16.20 -1.47
N VAL A 173 4.58 -15.07 -0.86
CA VAL A 173 3.52 -14.29 -0.20
C VAL A 173 3.44 -12.93 -0.88
N ILE A 174 2.24 -12.53 -1.30
CA ILE A 174 1.97 -11.21 -1.85
C ILE A 174 0.88 -10.53 -1.04
N ALA A 175 1.13 -9.30 -0.58
CA ALA A 175 0.09 -8.49 0.02
C ALA A 175 -0.39 -7.42 -0.98
N THR A 176 -1.70 -7.33 -1.16
CA THR A 176 -2.39 -6.25 -1.90
C THR A 176 -2.99 -5.22 -0.95
N CYS A 177 -2.42 -5.12 0.22
CA CYS A 177 -2.58 -4.06 1.22
C CYS A 177 -1.21 -3.70 1.77
N SER A 178 -1.05 -2.47 2.25
CA SER A 178 0.23 -2.03 2.79
C SER A 178 0.37 -2.36 4.28
N VAL A 179 1.61 -2.48 4.71
CA VAL A 179 1.95 -2.68 6.13
C VAL A 179 3.02 -1.67 6.56
N HIS A 180 3.01 -1.31 7.83
CA HIS A 180 4.14 -0.65 8.49
C HIS A 180 5.07 -1.69 9.11
N THR A 181 4.48 -2.65 9.80
CA THR A 181 5.18 -3.80 10.38
C THR A 181 4.81 -5.05 9.58
N VAL A 182 5.79 -5.70 8.98
CA VAL A 182 5.58 -6.97 8.29
C VAL A 182 5.18 -8.03 9.31
N PRO A 183 3.98 -8.62 9.22
CA PRO A 183 3.57 -9.64 10.18
C PRO A 183 4.50 -10.85 10.14
N TYR A 184 5.08 -11.21 11.29
CA TYR A 184 5.99 -12.36 11.35
C TYR A 184 5.36 -13.69 10.90
N PRO A 185 4.04 -13.95 11.07
CA PRO A 185 3.38 -15.13 10.50
C PRO A 185 3.61 -15.30 8.99
N TRP A 186 3.82 -14.23 8.23
CA TRP A 186 4.14 -14.34 6.80
C TRP A 186 5.52 -14.94 6.59
N VAL A 187 6.50 -14.56 7.43
CA VAL A 187 7.86 -15.14 7.40
C VAL A 187 7.82 -16.61 7.79
N ALA A 188 7.18 -16.93 8.91
CA ALA A 188 7.10 -18.30 9.43
C ALA A 188 6.35 -19.29 8.50
N GLN A 189 5.47 -18.78 7.63
CA GLN A 189 4.72 -19.58 6.65
C GLN A 189 5.38 -19.62 5.27
N THR A 190 6.46 -18.90 5.06
CA THR A 190 7.21 -18.88 3.80
C THR A 190 8.42 -19.80 3.92
N ARG A 191 8.66 -20.65 2.93
CA ARG A 191 9.83 -21.55 2.93
C ARG A 191 11.15 -20.78 2.86
N PRO A 192 12.28 -21.36 3.28
CA PRO A 192 13.60 -20.80 2.98
C PRO A 192 13.78 -20.51 1.49
N GLY A 193 14.34 -19.34 1.16
CA GLY A 193 14.45 -18.83 -0.21
C GLY A 193 13.14 -18.36 -0.83
N GLY A 194 12.01 -18.44 -0.11
CA GLY A 194 10.72 -17.91 -0.54
C GLY A 194 10.69 -16.38 -0.46
N ILE A 195 9.76 -15.77 -1.21
CA ILE A 195 9.65 -14.32 -1.36
C ILE A 195 8.38 -13.83 -0.68
N ILE A 196 8.50 -12.71 0.05
CA ILE A 196 7.39 -11.92 0.56
C ILE A 196 7.45 -10.57 -0.13
N LEU A 197 6.37 -10.21 -0.84
CA LEU A 197 6.23 -8.95 -1.54
C LEU A 197 5.06 -8.16 -0.95
N THR A 198 5.31 -6.96 -0.48
CA THR A 198 4.28 -6.15 0.18
C THR A 198 4.48 -4.66 -0.06
N PRO A 199 3.41 -3.91 -0.36
CA PRO A 199 3.42 -2.48 -0.16
C PRO A 199 3.75 -2.17 1.30
N TRP A 200 4.65 -1.22 1.51
CA TRP A 200 5.22 -0.93 2.83
C TRP A 200 5.41 0.56 3.01
N GLY A 201 5.32 1.02 4.24
CA GLY A 201 5.58 2.41 4.57
C GLY A 201 5.03 2.81 5.92
N THR A 202 5.15 4.10 6.21
CA THR A 202 4.72 4.72 7.47
C THR A 202 3.41 5.48 7.28
N THR A 203 2.89 6.10 8.34
CA THR A 203 1.74 7.01 8.22
C THR A 203 2.10 8.27 7.41
N PHE A 204 3.37 8.66 7.45
CA PHE A 204 3.89 9.81 6.72
C PHE A 204 4.03 9.54 5.21
N ASP A 205 4.61 8.40 4.83
CA ASP A 205 4.75 7.96 3.44
C ASP A 205 4.49 6.45 3.34
N ASN A 206 3.50 6.07 2.53
CA ASN A 206 3.03 4.71 2.36
C ASN A 206 3.15 4.28 0.89
N SER A 207 4.32 4.48 0.29
CA SER A 207 4.48 4.38 -1.16
C SER A 207 5.60 3.44 -1.63
N ALA A 208 6.14 2.59 -0.76
CA ALA A 208 7.22 1.68 -1.12
C ALA A 208 6.70 0.26 -1.41
N LEU A 209 7.33 -0.45 -2.34
CA LEU A 209 7.18 -1.88 -2.55
C LEU A 209 8.38 -2.61 -1.97
N LEU A 210 8.16 -3.36 -0.91
CA LEU A 210 9.20 -4.11 -0.20
C LEU A 210 9.21 -5.57 -0.68
N ARG A 211 10.38 -6.06 -1.09
CA ARG A 211 10.61 -7.46 -1.46
C ARG A 211 11.59 -8.10 -0.50
N LEU A 212 11.11 -9.04 0.30
CA LEU A 212 11.91 -9.79 1.27
C LEU A 212 12.16 -11.21 0.77
N THR A 213 13.30 -11.78 1.15
CA THR A 213 13.62 -13.20 0.98
C THR A 213 13.80 -13.82 2.35
N VAL A 214 13.17 -14.95 2.59
CA VAL A 214 13.36 -15.74 3.82
C VAL A 214 14.71 -16.44 3.75
N ASP A 215 15.51 -16.33 4.79
CA ASP A 215 16.83 -16.93 4.85
C ASP A 215 16.80 -18.47 5.06
N ASP A 216 17.95 -19.09 5.00
CA ASP A 216 18.07 -20.56 5.10
C ASP A 216 17.59 -21.10 6.45
N SER A 217 17.57 -20.28 7.50
CA SER A 217 17.03 -20.69 8.81
C SER A 217 15.50 -20.77 8.83
N GLY A 218 14.82 -20.11 7.87
CA GLY A 218 13.37 -19.97 7.85
C GLY A 218 12.81 -19.07 8.95
N GLN A 219 13.67 -18.37 9.71
CA GLN A 219 13.25 -17.55 10.86
C GLN A 219 13.43 -16.05 10.63
N ARG A 220 14.12 -15.67 9.58
CA ARG A 220 14.38 -14.27 9.25
C ARG A 220 14.09 -14.00 7.78
N ALA A 221 13.48 -12.88 7.51
CA ALA A 221 13.36 -12.36 6.16
C ALA A 221 14.06 -11.00 6.06
N LEU A 222 14.75 -10.78 4.96
CA LEU A 222 15.41 -9.51 4.67
C LEU A 222 15.32 -9.17 3.19
N GLY A 223 15.34 -7.88 2.89
CA GLY A 223 15.28 -7.42 1.51
C GLY A 223 15.19 -5.91 1.41
N ARG A 224 14.93 -5.43 0.20
CA ARG A 224 14.99 -4.01 -0.14
C ARG A 224 13.67 -3.49 -0.70
N ILE A 225 13.57 -2.17 -0.72
CA ILE A 225 12.56 -1.49 -1.53
C ILE A 225 12.95 -1.70 -3.01
N VAL A 226 12.02 -2.22 -3.80
CA VAL A 226 12.27 -2.59 -5.20
C VAL A 226 11.51 -1.72 -6.19
N ASP A 227 10.43 -1.07 -5.74
CA ASP A 227 9.59 -0.24 -6.59
C ASP A 227 8.69 0.69 -5.74
N TRP A 228 7.78 1.36 -6.42
CA TRP A 228 6.72 2.17 -5.84
C TRP A 228 5.39 1.39 -5.83
N ALA A 229 4.69 1.40 -4.70
CA ALA A 229 3.33 0.88 -4.61
C ALA A 229 2.59 1.50 -3.41
N ALA A 230 1.51 2.22 -3.67
CA ALA A 230 0.64 2.77 -2.64
C ALA A 230 -0.66 1.97 -2.55
N PHE A 231 -0.95 1.44 -1.36
CA PHE A 231 -2.14 0.64 -1.09
C PHE A 231 -2.80 1.07 0.22
N MET A 232 -4.08 0.75 0.34
CA MET A 232 -4.77 0.82 1.63
C MET A 232 -4.04 -0.02 2.68
N ARG A 233 -4.04 0.46 3.92
CA ARG A 233 -3.37 -0.22 5.04
C ARG A 233 -4.09 -1.51 5.41
N LEU A 234 -3.34 -2.56 5.73
CA LEU A 234 -3.85 -3.74 6.40
C LEU A 234 -4.74 -3.29 7.58
N ARG A 235 -5.98 -3.80 7.66
CA ARG A 235 -7.01 -3.26 8.58
C ARG A 235 -6.53 -3.21 10.03
N ALA A 236 -5.78 -4.24 10.48
CA ALA A 236 -5.19 -4.29 11.82
C ALA A 236 -4.06 -3.25 12.07
N GLN A 237 -3.56 -2.60 11.01
CA GLN A 237 -2.48 -1.60 11.10
C GLN A 237 -2.92 -0.21 10.64
N ARG A 238 -4.21 0.05 10.55
CA ARG A 238 -4.72 1.38 10.23
C ARG A 238 -4.34 2.36 11.35
N PRO A 239 -3.68 3.49 11.04
CA PRO A 239 -3.37 4.48 12.04
C PRO A 239 -4.65 5.16 12.53
N VAL A 240 -4.65 5.59 13.78
CA VAL A 240 -5.60 6.60 14.26
C VAL A 240 -5.13 7.93 13.67
N ILE A 241 -5.97 8.52 12.83
CA ILE A 241 -5.68 9.81 12.21
C ILE A 241 -6.22 10.89 13.17
N PRO A 242 -5.35 11.75 13.74
CA PRO A 242 -5.80 12.86 14.54
C PRO A 242 -6.58 13.86 13.65
N ASP A 243 -7.62 14.45 14.20
CA ASP A 243 -8.30 15.60 13.59
C ASP A 243 -7.36 16.82 13.59
N GLU A 244 -7.60 17.74 12.66
CA GLU A 244 -6.93 19.04 12.68
C GLU A 244 -7.35 19.79 13.96
N PRO A 245 -6.41 20.48 14.64
CA PRO A 245 -6.75 21.18 15.88
C PRO A 245 -7.65 22.39 15.61
N ASP A 246 -8.67 22.59 16.46
CA ASP A 246 -9.63 23.69 16.35
C ASP A 246 -9.04 25.09 16.64
N ASP A 247 -7.89 25.18 17.31
CA ASP A 247 -7.27 26.45 17.74
C ASP A 247 -5.75 26.48 17.43
N PHE A 248 -5.43 26.93 16.23
CA PHE A 248 -4.05 27.00 15.72
C PHE A 248 -3.24 28.19 16.25
N ASP A 249 -3.88 29.28 16.67
CA ASP A 249 -3.20 30.55 16.85
C ASP A 249 -2.76 30.86 18.28
N THR A 250 -3.40 30.31 19.29
CA THR A 250 -3.23 30.74 20.69
C THR A 250 -2.15 30.00 21.46
N ILE A 251 -1.74 28.79 21.05
CA ILE A 251 -0.84 27.93 21.84
C ILE A 251 0.44 27.54 21.11
N ALA A 252 0.59 27.90 19.83
CA ALA A 252 1.71 27.44 19.02
C ALA A 252 3.01 28.20 19.28
N ALA A 253 4.11 27.47 19.48
CA ALA A 253 5.44 28.03 19.34
C ALA A 253 5.68 28.39 17.86
N ARG A 254 6.29 29.56 17.62
CA ARG A 254 6.58 30.07 16.27
C ARG A 254 8.08 30.07 16.01
N SER A 255 8.46 29.66 14.82
CA SER A 255 9.83 29.75 14.28
C SER A 255 9.76 29.95 12.76
N THR A 256 10.92 29.96 12.12
CA THR A 256 11.01 30.03 10.65
C THR A 256 11.82 28.85 10.12
N THR A 257 11.63 28.53 8.84
CA THR A 257 12.41 27.50 8.14
C THR A 257 12.92 28.05 6.80
N ASP A 258 14.12 27.64 6.42
CA ASP A 258 14.67 27.86 5.08
C ASP A 258 14.63 26.58 4.23
N ILE A 259 14.02 25.50 4.72
CA ILE A 259 13.83 24.26 3.97
C ILE A 259 12.89 24.55 2.79
N ASP A 260 13.33 24.18 1.59
CA ASP A 260 12.48 24.22 0.40
C ASP A 260 11.42 23.09 0.53
N LEU A 261 10.16 23.49 0.64
CA LEU A 261 9.05 22.55 0.81
C LEU A 261 8.81 21.69 -0.43
N ALA A 262 9.15 22.14 -1.63
CA ALA A 262 9.05 21.31 -2.84
C ALA A 262 10.06 20.15 -2.80
N ASP A 263 11.31 20.42 -2.38
CA ASP A 263 12.32 19.38 -2.19
C ASP A 263 11.97 18.46 -0.99
N PHE A 264 11.47 19.03 0.10
CA PHE A 264 10.99 18.29 1.27
C PHE A 264 9.85 17.32 0.94
N LEU A 265 8.93 17.73 0.07
CA LEU A 265 7.80 16.92 -0.41
C LEU A 265 8.17 15.95 -1.54
N GLY A 266 9.42 16.02 -2.04
CA GLY A 266 9.91 15.05 -3.01
C GLY A 266 9.85 13.61 -2.48
N GLU A 267 9.55 12.64 -3.35
CA GLU A 267 9.31 11.24 -2.97
C GLU A 267 10.43 10.63 -2.10
N GLN A 268 11.69 10.91 -2.43
CA GLN A 268 12.83 10.34 -1.73
C GLN A 268 13.01 10.96 -0.34
N ALA A 269 12.79 12.27 -0.23
CA ALA A 269 12.82 12.99 1.04
C ALA A 269 11.67 12.53 1.95
N ARG A 270 10.43 12.51 1.43
CA ARG A 270 9.24 12.05 2.18
C ARG A 270 9.43 10.64 2.72
N PHE A 271 9.90 9.72 1.89
CA PHE A 271 10.19 8.35 2.32
C PHE A 271 11.14 8.35 3.54
N ARG A 272 12.27 9.07 3.46
CA ARG A 272 13.24 9.11 4.57
C ARG A 272 12.70 9.82 5.80
N ILE A 273 12.03 10.95 5.62
CA ILE A 273 11.41 11.70 6.72
C ILE A 273 10.38 10.81 7.43
N GLY A 274 9.57 10.10 6.65
CA GLY A 274 8.58 9.16 7.17
C GLY A 274 9.17 8.03 8.03
N LEU A 275 10.37 7.56 7.72
CA LEU A 275 11.08 6.60 8.59
C LEU A 275 11.49 7.22 9.94
N HIS A 276 11.61 8.54 10.00
CA HIS A 276 11.91 9.27 11.24
C HIS A 276 10.66 9.62 12.04
N LEU A 277 9.51 9.82 11.36
CA LEU A 277 8.21 10.12 11.96
C LEU A 277 7.14 9.10 11.51
N PRO A 278 7.23 7.84 11.90
CA PRO A 278 6.41 6.79 11.29
C PRO A 278 4.91 6.89 11.61
N ASP A 279 4.54 7.56 12.70
CA ASP A 279 3.18 7.77 13.21
C ASP A 279 2.58 9.14 12.86
N CYS A 280 3.34 9.98 12.14
CA CYS A 280 2.92 11.31 11.75
C CYS A 280 2.19 11.28 10.40
N ARG A 281 1.02 11.90 10.31
CA ARG A 281 0.34 12.15 9.04
C ARG A 281 0.88 13.43 8.43
N LEU A 282 1.28 13.35 7.16
CA LEU A 282 1.58 14.49 6.30
C LEU A 282 0.35 14.81 5.45
N THR A 283 -0.07 16.06 5.44
CA THR A 283 -1.09 16.57 4.52
C THR A 283 -0.75 18.01 4.13
N TRP A 284 -1.44 18.56 3.14
CA TRP A 284 -1.22 19.93 2.69
C TRP A 284 -2.48 20.53 2.06
N GLU A 285 -2.57 21.83 2.10
CA GLU A 285 -3.58 22.63 1.43
C GLU A 285 -2.95 23.31 0.20
N LEU A 286 -3.75 23.49 -0.82
CA LEU A 286 -3.39 24.26 -2.01
C LEU A 286 -4.07 25.63 -1.96
N GLY A 287 -3.33 26.66 -2.29
CA GLY A 287 -3.88 27.97 -2.50
C GLY A 287 -4.80 28.06 -3.72
N THR A 288 -5.50 29.18 -3.87
CA THR A 288 -6.38 29.42 -5.03
C THR A 288 -5.66 29.45 -6.37
N ASP A 289 -4.34 29.59 -6.37
CA ASP A 289 -3.43 29.53 -7.51
C ASP A 289 -2.95 28.10 -7.83
N GLY A 290 -3.37 27.12 -7.01
CA GLY A 290 -3.00 25.70 -7.17
C GLY A 290 -1.61 25.33 -6.64
N TYR A 291 -0.89 26.27 -6.01
CA TYR A 291 0.38 26.00 -5.35
C TYR A 291 0.19 25.62 -3.89
N LEU A 292 1.23 25.02 -3.29
CA LEU A 292 1.26 24.67 -1.87
C LEU A 292 1.08 25.93 -1.02
N ASP A 293 0.02 25.98 -0.23
CA ASP A 293 -0.27 27.06 0.72
C ASP A 293 0.25 26.68 2.11
N THR A 294 -0.28 25.61 2.67
CA THR A 294 0.07 25.17 4.02
C THR A 294 0.39 23.70 4.05
N LEU A 295 1.51 23.33 4.66
CA LEU A 295 1.88 21.96 4.97
C LEU A 295 1.51 21.66 6.42
N TRP A 296 0.91 20.49 6.67
CA TRP A 296 0.52 20.02 7.98
C TRP A 296 1.21 18.70 8.36
N LEU A 297 1.66 18.63 9.60
CA LEU A 297 2.15 17.45 10.26
C LEU A 297 1.25 17.17 11.47
N LEU A 298 0.62 16.00 11.51
CA LEU A 298 -0.36 15.64 12.52
C LEU A 298 0.02 14.31 13.17
N ALA A 299 0.14 14.28 14.49
CA ALA A 299 0.35 13.08 15.29
C ALA A 299 -0.51 13.15 16.55
N PRO A 300 -0.74 12.04 17.27
CA PRO A 300 -1.48 12.09 18.53
C PRO A 300 -0.91 13.14 19.49
N HIS A 301 -1.73 14.09 19.91
CA HIS A 301 -1.38 15.17 20.85
C HIS A 301 -0.26 16.13 20.40
N ALA A 302 0.02 16.18 19.09
CA ALA A 302 0.99 17.12 18.52
C ALA A 302 0.66 17.48 17.09
N TRP A 303 0.95 18.71 16.69
CA TRP A 303 0.83 19.17 15.32
C TRP A 303 1.90 20.19 14.96
N ALA A 304 2.15 20.32 13.67
CA ALA A 304 2.94 21.41 13.11
C ALA A 304 2.33 21.87 11.79
N SER A 305 2.43 23.16 11.49
CA SER A 305 2.12 23.72 10.17
C SER A 305 3.28 24.57 9.66
N VAL A 306 3.42 24.62 8.34
CA VAL A 306 4.37 25.49 7.66
C VAL A 306 3.63 26.25 6.57
N HIS A 307 3.56 27.57 6.72
CA HIS A 307 3.00 28.49 5.76
C HIS A 307 3.95 29.68 5.61
N ASP A 308 4.28 30.04 4.39
CA ASP A 308 5.16 31.20 4.08
C ASP A 308 6.48 31.20 4.89
N LYS A 309 7.14 30.02 5.02
CA LYS A 309 8.33 29.78 5.85
C LYS A 309 8.12 29.96 7.37
N ILE A 310 6.92 30.28 7.80
CA ILE A 310 6.58 30.36 9.21
C ILE A 310 6.16 28.96 9.67
N VAL A 311 6.86 28.48 10.67
CA VAL A 311 6.53 27.23 11.36
C VAL A 311 5.72 27.54 12.60
N ARG A 312 4.60 26.85 12.76
CA ARG A 312 3.82 26.79 14.00
C ARG A 312 3.78 25.36 14.46
N GLN A 313 4.00 25.11 15.73
CA GLN A 313 3.91 23.75 16.28
C GLN A 313 3.52 23.76 17.75
N ALA A 314 2.73 22.78 18.16
CA ALA A 314 2.25 22.61 19.52
C ALA A 314 2.09 21.14 19.88
N GLY A 315 1.90 20.88 21.17
CA GLY A 315 1.67 19.56 21.73
C GLY A 315 2.90 18.95 22.37
N THR A 316 2.87 17.62 22.53
CA THR A 316 3.88 16.84 23.29
C THR A 316 5.18 16.63 22.50
N ARG A 317 5.14 16.83 21.19
CA ARG A 317 6.27 16.66 20.26
C ARG A 317 6.48 17.92 19.43
N ARG A 318 7.67 18.07 18.88
CA ARG A 318 8.05 19.13 17.94
C ARG A 318 8.16 18.52 16.55
N LEU A 319 7.01 18.28 15.92
CA LEU A 319 6.94 17.51 14.67
C LEU A 319 7.73 18.09 13.52
N TRP A 320 7.75 19.44 13.39
CA TRP A 320 8.57 20.08 12.38
C TRP A 320 10.07 19.91 12.66
N ASP A 321 10.49 20.07 13.90
CA ASP A 321 11.91 19.93 14.26
C ASP A 321 12.39 18.49 13.99
N GLU A 322 11.55 17.50 14.32
CA GLU A 322 11.80 16.08 14.03
C GLU A 322 11.85 15.83 12.51
N ALA A 323 10.91 16.36 11.74
CA ALA A 323 10.87 16.23 10.28
C ALA A 323 12.10 16.89 9.62
N ALA A 324 12.46 18.09 10.07
CA ALA A 324 13.65 18.83 9.62
C ALA A 324 14.95 18.07 9.95
N ALA A 325 15.01 17.40 11.10
CA ALA A 325 16.13 16.52 11.45
C ALA A 325 16.24 15.32 10.50
N GLY A 326 15.11 14.67 10.18
CA GLY A 326 15.04 13.59 9.20
C GLY A 326 15.51 14.02 7.80
N TYR A 327 15.05 15.20 7.36
CA TYR A 327 15.45 15.79 6.09
C TYR A 327 16.94 16.17 6.08
N THR A 328 17.44 16.75 7.17
CA THR A 328 18.86 17.11 7.32
C THR A 328 19.76 15.88 7.26
N TRP A 329 19.37 14.83 7.99
CA TRP A 329 20.10 13.55 7.94
C TRP A 329 20.16 13.01 6.50
N TRP A 330 19.05 13.03 5.76
CA TRP A 330 19.00 12.55 4.38
C TRP A 330 19.95 13.34 3.46
N ASN A 331 19.97 14.68 3.61
CA ASN A 331 20.91 15.52 2.86
C ASN A 331 22.37 15.20 3.19
N GLN A 332 22.71 15.05 4.49
CA GLN A 332 24.06 14.74 4.95
C GLN A 332 24.53 13.34 4.51
N ALA A 333 23.59 12.38 4.41
CA ALA A 333 23.86 11.05 3.90
C ALA A 333 24.01 11.00 2.36
N GLY A 334 23.96 12.14 1.67
CA GLY A 334 24.10 12.21 0.21
C GLY A 334 22.82 11.88 -0.54
N ARG A 335 21.65 12.13 0.05
CA ARG A 335 20.32 11.94 -0.55
C ARG A 335 20.12 10.51 -1.08
N PRO A 336 20.30 9.47 -0.26
CA PRO A 336 20.18 8.10 -0.74
C PRO A 336 18.78 7.83 -1.31
N HIS A 337 18.75 7.19 -2.47
CA HIS A 337 17.52 6.73 -3.11
C HIS A 337 16.88 5.59 -2.29
N ARG A 338 15.55 5.48 -2.30
CA ARG A 338 14.82 4.52 -1.47
C ARG A 338 15.18 3.05 -1.73
N ASP A 339 15.65 2.69 -2.92
CA ASP A 339 16.09 1.32 -3.27
C ASP A 339 17.34 0.86 -2.51
N ARG A 340 18.08 1.80 -1.88
CA ARG A 340 19.21 1.50 -1.00
C ARG A 340 18.75 1.09 0.40
N TYR A 341 17.50 1.40 0.77
CA TYR A 341 16.95 1.00 2.07
C TYR A 341 16.41 -0.42 2.01
N GLY A 342 16.54 -1.10 3.11
CA GLY A 342 15.97 -2.42 3.28
C GLY A 342 15.41 -2.62 4.67
N VAL A 343 14.72 -3.75 4.83
CA VAL A 343 14.09 -4.16 6.06
C VAL A 343 14.56 -5.56 6.42
N THR A 344 14.80 -5.79 7.69
CA THR A 344 15.00 -7.13 8.27
C THR A 344 13.88 -7.41 9.25
N VAL A 345 13.29 -8.59 9.16
CA VAL A 345 12.19 -9.08 10.00
C VAL A 345 12.61 -10.37 10.70
N THR A 346 12.49 -10.40 12.02
CA THR A 346 12.71 -11.57 12.87
C THR A 346 11.48 -11.80 13.76
N PRO A 347 11.40 -12.89 14.55
CA PRO A 347 10.26 -13.11 15.45
C PRO A 347 9.96 -11.95 16.39
N ASP A 348 11.01 -11.29 16.88
CA ASP A 348 10.92 -10.31 17.97
C ASP A 348 11.08 -8.87 17.48
N HIS A 349 11.74 -8.65 16.33
CA HIS A 349 12.15 -7.32 15.89
C HIS A 349 12.03 -7.13 14.37
N GLN A 350 11.76 -5.88 13.98
CA GLN A 350 11.90 -5.40 12.61
C GLN A 350 12.73 -4.11 12.64
N TRP A 351 13.66 -3.98 11.71
CA TRP A 351 14.42 -2.73 11.58
C TRP A 351 14.70 -2.38 10.12
N VAL A 352 14.84 -1.10 9.89
CA VAL A 352 15.21 -0.54 8.58
C VAL A 352 16.70 -0.24 8.57
N TRP A 353 17.34 -0.44 7.45
CA TRP A 353 18.76 -0.20 7.26
C TRP A 353 19.04 0.48 5.92
N LEU A 354 20.21 1.11 5.79
CA LEU A 354 20.71 1.68 4.56
C LEU A 354 21.95 0.88 4.13
N ASP A 355 21.92 0.34 2.92
CA ASP A 355 22.94 -0.48 2.25
C ASP A 355 23.25 -1.82 2.91
N ASP A 356 23.40 -1.90 4.22
CA ASP A 356 23.83 -3.09 4.95
C ASP A 356 22.87 -3.40 6.12
N PRO A 357 22.29 -4.62 6.18
CA PRO A 357 21.43 -5.06 7.27
C PRO A 357 22.04 -4.97 8.68
N ALA A 358 23.37 -4.97 8.77
CA ALA A 358 24.08 -4.82 10.05
C ALA A 358 24.06 -3.38 10.60
N HIS A 359 23.66 -2.40 9.78
CA HIS A 359 23.66 -0.97 10.13
C HIS A 359 22.23 -0.39 10.15
N PRO A 360 21.46 -0.59 11.22
CA PRO A 360 20.14 0.03 11.37
C PRO A 360 20.22 1.55 11.27
N ILE A 361 19.27 2.15 10.57
CA ILE A 361 19.14 3.60 10.57
C ILE A 361 18.44 4.08 11.84
N PRO A 362 18.78 5.27 12.34
CA PRO A 362 18.05 5.88 13.44
C PRO A 362 16.59 6.11 13.04
N THR A 363 15.67 5.55 13.82
CA THR A 363 14.25 5.86 13.78
C THR A 363 13.85 6.42 15.13
N THR A 364 12.98 7.41 15.18
CA THR A 364 12.45 7.94 16.45
C THR A 364 11.37 7.05 17.06
N ALA A 365 11.03 5.93 16.40
CA ALA A 365 10.10 4.97 16.97
C ALA A 365 10.65 4.50 18.31
N GLY A 366 9.99 4.94 19.38
CA GLY A 366 10.37 4.63 20.73
C GLY A 366 10.54 3.14 20.95
N SER A 367 11.57 2.81 21.68
CA SER A 367 11.67 1.57 22.44
C SER A 367 10.36 1.39 23.23
N ALA A 368 9.46 0.55 22.74
CA ALA A 368 8.37 0.00 23.51
C ALA A 368 8.76 -1.38 24.01
#